data_70826d949b4fe483ac5f1dad70fe28f5
#
_entry.id   70826d949b4fe483ac5f1dad70fe28f5
#
_cell.length_a   1.000
_cell.length_b   1.000
_cell.length_c   1.000
_cell.angle_alpha   90.00
_cell.angle_beta   90.00
_cell.angle_gamma   90.00
#
_symmetry.space_group_name_H-M   'P 1'
#
loop_
_entity.id
_entity.type
_entity.pdbx_description
1 polymer ?
#
loop_
_entity_poly.entity_id
_entity_poly.type
_entity_poly.pdbx_seq_one_letter_code
_entity_poly.pdbx_strand_id
1 'polypeptide(L)'
;MLNNHIITKPTLHIVLDRPRIAGNIAAIVRMSVATQCAVHVCGPLLFEGGDKTKWRAGLDYFFGARLHFHQSLERCLGLLNKTPWLIEVGGEHTPWEVDLALSDIVILGPETGLINEDIMQKYPQRILTLPQIGPVRSLNLAQCAAIVTFEALRQQSTKSQKESHIHKGSLCHDAFLAPSDLSL
;
A
#
# COMPACT_ATOMS: atom_id res chain seq x y z
N MET A 1 -5.00 13.15 -21.71
CA MET A 1 -4.70 14.16 -20.67
C MET A 1 -4.95 13.49 -19.33
N LEU A 2 -3.90 13.16 -18.58
CA LEU A 2 -4.03 12.60 -17.23
C LEU A 2 -4.52 13.71 -16.30
N ASN A 3 -5.69 13.54 -15.71
CA ASN A 3 -6.19 14.45 -14.69
C ASN A 3 -5.22 14.43 -13.49
N ASN A 4 -4.44 15.50 -13.35
CA ASN A 4 -3.63 15.77 -12.17
C ASN A 4 -4.55 16.10 -10.97
N HIS A 5 -5.32 15.13 -10.49
CA HIS A 5 -5.84 15.20 -9.15
C HIS A 5 -4.65 15.04 -8.21
N ILE A 6 -4.27 16.13 -7.55
CA ILE A 6 -3.32 16.08 -6.43
C ILE A 6 -4.00 15.21 -5.36
N ILE A 7 -3.68 13.90 -5.36
CA ILE A 7 -4.14 13.01 -4.30
C ILE A 7 -3.39 13.44 -3.05
N THR A 8 -4.09 14.06 -2.12
CA THR A 8 -3.53 14.56 -0.86
C THR A 8 -3.16 13.40 0.08
N LYS A 9 -3.83 12.24 -0.07
CA LYS A 9 -3.59 11.02 0.71
C LYS A 9 -2.93 9.96 -0.16
N PRO A 10 -1.95 9.20 0.35
CA PRO A 10 -1.35 8.09 -0.41
C PRO A 10 -2.35 6.94 -0.59
N THR A 11 -2.16 6.17 -1.67
CA THR A 11 -2.91 4.92 -1.90
C THR A 11 -2.72 3.96 -0.72
N LEU A 12 -1.47 3.71 -0.34
CA LEU A 12 -1.06 2.98 0.85
C LEU A 12 0.17 3.63 1.47
N HIS A 13 0.39 3.39 2.76
CA HIS A 13 1.67 3.52 3.42
C HIS A 13 2.39 2.17 3.40
N ILE A 14 3.42 2.03 2.57
CA ILE A 14 4.28 0.84 2.50
C ILE A 14 5.41 1.03 3.50
N VAL A 15 5.42 0.23 4.56
CA VAL A 15 6.41 0.28 5.62
C VAL A 15 7.35 -0.90 5.50
N LEU A 16 8.63 -0.64 5.35
CA LEU A 16 9.70 -1.63 5.24
C LEU A 16 10.44 -1.71 6.58
N ASP A 17 10.31 -2.85 7.27
CA ASP A 17 10.98 -3.07 8.54
C ASP A 17 12.38 -3.65 8.28
N ARG A 18 13.41 -2.87 8.56
CA ARG A 18 14.84 -3.26 8.45
C ARG A 18 15.22 -3.91 7.11
N PRO A 19 14.84 -3.30 5.96
CA PRO A 19 15.15 -3.87 4.65
C PRO A 19 16.68 -3.90 4.44
N ARG A 20 17.19 -4.96 3.77
CA ARG A 20 18.62 -5.22 3.61
C ARG A 20 19.12 -5.07 2.19
N ILE A 21 18.26 -5.24 1.19
CA ILE A 21 18.64 -5.22 -0.22
C ILE A 21 18.22 -3.91 -0.86
N ALA A 22 19.19 -3.04 -1.18
CA ALA A 22 18.95 -1.73 -1.79
C ALA A 22 18.13 -1.79 -3.09
N GLY A 23 18.32 -2.83 -3.90
CA GLY A 23 17.56 -3.05 -5.12
C GLY A 23 16.07 -3.26 -4.90
N ASN A 24 15.67 -3.90 -3.80
CA ASN A 24 14.26 -4.05 -3.44
C ASN A 24 13.64 -2.71 -3.07
N ILE A 25 14.33 -1.91 -2.27
CA ILE A 25 13.85 -0.57 -1.88
C ILE A 25 13.71 0.31 -3.13
N ALA A 26 14.70 0.31 -4.02
CA ALA A 26 14.66 1.08 -5.26
C ALA A 26 13.45 0.68 -6.16
N ALA A 27 13.18 -0.62 -6.29
CA ALA A 27 12.03 -1.13 -7.03
C ALA A 27 10.70 -0.70 -6.41
N ILE A 28 10.59 -0.76 -5.06
CA ILE A 28 9.40 -0.33 -4.33
C ILE A 28 9.19 1.18 -4.45
N VAL A 29 10.25 1.99 -4.36
CA VAL A 29 10.17 3.45 -4.55
C VAL A 29 9.71 3.78 -5.96
N ARG A 30 10.25 3.12 -7.00
CA ARG A 30 9.79 3.31 -8.38
C ARG A 30 8.30 2.97 -8.52
N MET A 31 7.85 1.85 -7.97
CA MET A 31 6.45 1.46 -7.97
C MET A 31 5.58 2.48 -7.22
N SER A 32 6.05 3.00 -6.09
CA SER A 32 5.29 3.95 -5.26
C SER A 32 4.98 5.25 -5.99
N VAL A 33 5.87 5.72 -6.86
CA VAL A 33 5.60 6.89 -7.73
C VAL A 33 4.46 6.59 -8.69
N ALA A 34 4.47 5.42 -9.33
CA ALA A 34 3.42 5.01 -10.27
C ALA A 34 2.05 4.79 -9.60
N THR A 35 2.05 4.38 -8.33
CA THR A 35 0.84 4.00 -7.58
C THR A 35 0.43 5.04 -6.53
N GLN A 36 1.19 6.13 -6.39
CA GLN A 36 1.01 7.19 -5.40
C GLN A 36 1.02 6.71 -3.95
N CYS A 37 1.76 5.64 -3.66
CA CYS A 37 2.00 5.19 -2.30
C CYS A 37 3.05 6.06 -1.60
N ALA A 38 3.01 6.06 -0.26
CA ALA A 38 4.12 6.56 0.57
C ALA A 38 4.97 5.38 1.04
N VAL A 39 6.29 5.49 0.94
CA VAL A 39 7.24 4.47 1.39
C VAL A 39 7.93 4.94 2.66
N HIS A 40 7.94 4.09 3.67
CA HIS A 40 8.58 4.32 4.95
C HIS A 40 9.64 3.24 5.16
N VAL A 41 10.87 3.63 5.35
CA VAL A 41 12.00 2.73 5.62
C VAL A 41 12.36 2.86 7.09
N CYS A 42 12.26 1.78 7.84
CA CYS A 42 12.45 1.74 9.29
C CYS A 42 13.70 0.95 9.68
N GLY A 43 14.45 1.49 10.66
CA GLY A 43 15.67 0.91 11.19
C GLY A 43 16.94 1.29 10.42
N PRO A 44 18.09 0.74 10.85
CA PRO A 44 19.35 1.04 10.20
C PRO A 44 19.39 0.46 8.78
N LEU A 45 19.84 1.26 7.81
CA LEU A 45 20.14 0.79 6.45
C LEU A 45 21.47 0.06 6.45
N LEU A 46 21.41 -1.25 6.58
CA LEU A 46 22.59 -2.14 6.56
C LEU A 46 22.82 -2.64 5.12
N PHE A 47 23.26 -1.75 4.23
CA PHE A 47 23.65 -2.15 2.88
C PHE A 47 25.06 -2.73 2.91
N GLU A 48 25.22 -3.97 2.48
CA GLU A 48 26.51 -4.59 2.22
C GLU A 48 27.19 -3.92 1.02
N GLY A 49 28.53 -3.90 1.05
CA GLY A 49 29.36 -3.13 0.11
C GLY A 49 28.97 -3.30 -1.37
N GLY A 50 28.91 -2.20 -2.10
CA GLY A 50 28.53 -2.14 -3.52
C GLY A 50 27.09 -1.73 -3.82
N ASP A 51 26.17 -1.82 -2.88
CA ASP A 51 24.76 -1.51 -3.07
C ASP A 51 24.45 -0.01 -3.20
N LYS A 52 25.40 0.87 -2.84
CA LYS A 52 25.26 2.32 -3.04
C LYS A 52 25.01 2.71 -4.51
N THR A 53 25.55 1.94 -5.45
CA THR A 53 25.36 2.16 -6.89
C THR A 53 23.95 1.74 -7.34
N LYS A 54 23.44 0.62 -6.81
CA LYS A 54 22.07 0.15 -7.08
C LYS A 54 21.01 1.06 -6.48
N TRP A 55 21.31 1.60 -5.29
CA TRP A 55 20.51 2.64 -4.66
C TRP A 55 20.44 3.89 -5.55
N ARG A 56 21.57 4.33 -6.13
CA ARG A 56 21.63 5.48 -7.03
C ARG A 56 20.89 5.26 -8.35
N ALA A 57 20.86 4.04 -8.88
CA ALA A 57 20.13 3.72 -10.11
C ALA A 57 18.60 3.86 -9.94
N GLY A 58 18.09 3.83 -8.69
CA GLY A 58 16.69 4.15 -8.37
C GLY A 58 16.42 5.65 -8.18
N LEU A 59 17.46 6.49 -8.11
CA LEU A 59 17.34 7.92 -7.75
C LEU A 59 16.57 8.76 -8.75
N ASP A 60 16.49 8.36 -10.03
CA ASP A 60 15.75 9.11 -11.05
C ASP A 60 14.25 9.27 -10.73
N TYR A 61 13.72 8.37 -9.90
CA TYR A 61 12.31 8.40 -9.45
C TYR A 61 12.10 9.05 -8.08
N PHE A 62 13.17 9.39 -7.36
CA PHE A 62 13.06 9.96 -6.00
C PHE A 62 12.40 11.33 -5.96
N PHE A 63 12.52 12.13 -7.02
CA PHE A 63 11.92 13.47 -7.09
C PHE A 63 10.38 13.45 -7.01
N GLY A 64 9.73 12.32 -7.33
CA GLY A 64 8.28 12.17 -7.24
C GLY A 64 7.82 11.27 -6.09
N ALA A 65 8.75 10.65 -5.37
CA ALA A 65 8.43 9.66 -4.34
C ALA A 65 8.15 10.31 -2.98
N ARG A 66 7.14 9.80 -2.29
CA ARG A 66 6.91 10.09 -0.86
C ARG A 66 7.71 9.09 -0.03
N LEU A 67 9.00 9.34 0.14
CA LEU A 67 9.94 8.46 0.84
C LEU A 67 10.33 9.06 2.19
N HIS A 68 10.16 8.28 3.26
CA HIS A 68 10.41 8.67 4.63
C HIS A 68 11.33 7.66 5.31
N PHE A 69 12.28 8.13 6.12
CA PHE A 69 13.18 7.30 6.90
C PHE A 69 12.88 7.45 8.38
N HIS A 70 12.84 6.34 9.11
CA HIS A 70 12.53 6.29 10.54
C HIS A 70 13.60 5.49 11.28
N GLN A 71 13.90 5.89 12.51
CA GLN A 71 14.87 5.20 13.36
C GLN A 71 14.40 3.79 13.75
N SER A 72 13.07 3.60 13.90
CA SER A 72 12.47 2.31 14.21
C SER A 72 11.05 2.19 13.65
N LEU A 73 10.55 0.95 13.60
CA LEU A 73 9.19 0.65 13.19
C LEU A 73 8.15 1.27 14.14
N GLU A 74 8.39 1.21 15.45
CA GLU A 74 7.51 1.77 16.48
C GLU A 74 7.33 3.28 16.30
N ARG A 75 8.43 4.00 16.02
CA ARG A 75 8.38 5.45 15.77
C ARG A 75 7.59 5.78 14.52
N CYS A 76 7.75 4.99 13.48
CA CYS A 76 6.97 5.13 12.24
C CYS A 76 5.48 4.94 12.50
N LEU A 77 5.11 3.85 13.17
CA LEU A 77 3.71 3.54 13.49
C LEU A 77 3.08 4.57 14.42
N GLY A 78 3.84 5.10 15.38
CA GLY A 78 3.39 6.18 16.25
C GLY A 78 3.04 7.47 15.49
N LEU A 79 3.79 7.80 14.44
CA LEU A 79 3.52 8.95 13.59
C LEU A 79 2.33 8.73 12.64
N LEU A 80 2.18 7.53 12.09
CA LEU A 80 1.08 7.19 11.18
C LEU A 80 -0.25 7.00 11.92
N ASN A 81 -0.20 6.66 13.20
CA ASN A 81 -1.35 6.52 14.13
C ASN A 81 -2.53 5.74 13.54
N LYS A 82 -2.24 4.61 12.88
CA LYS A 82 -3.24 3.73 12.27
C LYS A 82 -2.80 2.27 12.45
N THR A 83 -3.78 1.38 12.65
CA THR A 83 -3.51 -0.06 12.77
C THR A 83 -3.01 -0.64 11.46
N PRO A 84 -1.84 -1.30 11.42
CA PRO A 84 -1.27 -1.82 10.20
C PRO A 84 -1.84 -3.18 9.81
N TRP A 85 -1.66 -3.55 8.54
CA TRP A 85 -1.60 -4.92 8.05
C TRP A 85 -0.14 -5.36 7.97
N LEU A 86 0.15 -6.61 8.28
CA LEU A 86 1.49 -7.20 8.23
C LEU A 86 1.52 -8.25 7.11
N ILE A 87 2.50 -8.22 6.25
CA ILE A 87 2.69 -9.22 5.20
C ILE A 87 3.74 -10.21 5.68
N GLU A 88 3.29 -11.41 6.03
CA GLU A 88 4.15 -12.46 6.55
C GLU A 88 3.63 -13.86 6.13
N VAL A 89 4.50 -14.86 6.20
CA VAL A 89 4.09 -16.24 5.94
C VAL A 89 3.27 -16.77 7.11
N GLY A 90 2.19 -17.51 6.82
CA GLY A 90 1.36 -18.16 7.85
C GLY A 90 0.24 -17.28 8.40
N GLY A 91 -0.06 -16.15 7.81
CA GLY A 91 -1.27 -15.38 8.13
C GLY A 91 -2.56 -16.13 7.75
N GLU A 92 -3.64 -15.88 8.47
CA GLU A 92 -4.95 -16.53 8.24
C GLU A 92 -5.68 -16.00 7.01
N HIS A 93 -5.36 -14.77 6.58
CA HIS A 93 -6.02 -14.08 5.48
C HIS A 93 -5.04 -13.72 4.37
N THR A 94 -5.59 -13.57 3.18
CA THR A 94 -4.88 -13.02 2.01
C THR A 94 -5.26 -11.55 1.81
N PRO A 95 -4.49 -10.75 1.05
CA PRO A 95 -4.84 -9.36 0.76
C PRO A 95 -6.18 -9.17 0.06
N TRP A 96 -6.67 -10.18 -0.67
CA TRP A 96 -7.96 -10.11 -1.38
C TRP A 96 -9.17 -10.52 -0.54
N GLU A 97 -8.96 -11.04 0.68
CA GLU A 97 -10.03 -11.37 1.64
C GLU A 97 -10.31 -10.25 2.63
N VAL A 98 -9.50 -9.21 2.62
CA VAL A 98 -9.63 -8.06 3.52
C VAL A 98 -9.87 -6.77 2.76
N ASP A 99 -10.37 -5.76 3.44
CA ASP A 99 -10.55 -4.42 2.88
C ASP A 99 -9.29 -3.58 3.07
N LEU A 100 -8.63 -3.24 1.95
CA LEU A 100 -7.48 -2.35 1.91
C LEU A 100 -7.93 -0.93 1.54
N ALA A 101 -8.18 -0.13 2.56
CA ALA A 101 -8.66 1.24 2.38
C ALA A 101 -7.54 2.22 2.00
N LEU A 102 -7.94 3.38 1.51
CA LEU A 102 -7.00 4.48 1.19
C LEU A 102 -6.18 4.87 2.43
N SER A 103 -4.89 5.01 2.26
CA SER A 103 -3.91 5.31 3.32
C SER A 103 -3.81 4.24 4.41
N ASP A 104 -4.16 2.98 4.11
CA ASP A 104 -3.83 1.89 5.03
C ASP A 104 -2.33 1.66 5.11
N ILE A 105 -1.89 1.12 6.24
CA ILE A 105 -0.50 0.79 6.50
C ILE A 105 -0.30 -0.68 6.19
N VAL A 106 0.70 -0.99 5.37
CA VAL A 106 1.14 -2.36 5.07
C VAL A 106 2.61 -2.48 5.45
N ILE A 107 2.92 -3.36 6.40
CA ILE A 107 4.29 -3.64 6.85
C ILE A 107 4.84 -4.86 6.12
N LEU A 108 6.03 -4.74 5.58
CA LEU A 108 6.82 -5.86 5.05
C LEU A 108 8.09 -6.00 5.88
N GLY A 109 8.40 -7.23 6.28
CA GLY A 109 9.60 -7.58 7.05
C GLY A 109 10.89 -7.52 6.24
N PRO A 110 12.04 -7.79 6.88
CA PRO A 110 13.31 -7.90 6.18
C PRO A 110 13.32 -9.12 5.24
N GLU A 111 14.19 -9.09 4.23
CA GLU A 111 14.34 -10.21 3.28
C GLU A 111 14.78 -11.52 3.95
N THR A 112 15.38 -11.42 5.12
CA THR A 112 15.77 -12.57 5.96
C THR A 112 15.34 -12.32 7.39
N GLY A 113 14.52 -13.21 7.95
CA GLY A 113 13.89 -13.07 9.26
C GLY A 113 12.42 -12.69 9.15
N LEU A 114 11.84 -12.28 10.25
CA LEU A 114 10.44 -11.92 10.37
C LEU A 114 10.30 -10.42 10.71
N ILE A 115 9.10 -9.89 10.55
CA ILE A 115 8.69 -8.61 11.14
C ILE A 115 8.95 -8.68 12.66
N ASN A 116 9.22 -7.52 13.27
CA ASN A 116 9.43 -7.43 14.72
C ASN A 116 8.33 -8.21 15.47
N GLU A 117 8.76 -9.14 16.35
CA GLU A 117 7.88 -10.08 17.02
C GLU A 117 6.86 -9.39 17.92
N ASP A 118 7.24 -8.32 18.61
CA ASP A 118 6.33 -7.54 19.46
C ASP A 118 5.19 -6.92 18.63
N ILE A 119 5.49 -6.51 17.39
CA ILE A 119 4.48 -5.98 16.46
C ILE A 119 3.56 -7.11 15.97
N MET A 120 4.09 -8.28 15.65
CA MET A 120 3.28 -9.43 15.26
C MET A 120 2.35 -9.88 16.39
N GLN A 121 2.85 -9.94 17.63
CA GLN A 121 2.05 -10.27 18.83
C GLN A 121 0.99 -9.21 19.13
N LYS A 122 1.27 -7.94 18.85
CA LYS A 122 0.31 -6.85 19.05
C LYS A 122 -0.84 -6.88 18.04
N TYR A 123 -0.62 -7.41 16.84
CA TYR A 123 -1.61 -7.41 15.75
C TYR A 123 -1.79 -8.80 15.11
N PRO A 124 -2.07 -9.86 15.89
CA PRO A 124 -2.09 -11.25 15.40
C PRO A 124 -3.15 -11.49 14.32
N GLN A 125 -4.30 -10.81 14.40
CA GLN A 125 -5.38 -10.92 13.41
C GLN A 125 -5.18 -10.01 12.17
N ARG A 126 -4.05 -9.34 12.06
CA ARG A 126 -3.74 -8.42 10.96
C ARG A 126 -2.58 -8.93 10.12
N ILE A 127 -2.28 -10.21 10.19
CA ILE A 127 -1.25 -10.86 9.39
C ILE A 127 -1.88 -11.39 8.11
N LEU A 128 -1.39 -10.93 6.98
CA LEU A 128 -1.81 -11.34 5.65
C LEU A 128 -0.72 -12.21 5.01
N THR A 129 -1.11 -13.30 4.41
CA THR A 129 -0.21 -14.17 3.67
C THR A 129 -0.44 -14.08 2.16
N LEU A 130 0.65 -14.12 1.40
CA LEU A 130 0.57 -14.31 -0.05
C LEU A 130 0.71 -15.81 -0.34
N PRO A 131 -0.28 -16.45 -1.00
CA PRO A 131 -0.25 -17.88 -1.25
C PRO A 131 0.98 -18.27 -2.07
N GLN A 132 1.67 -19.30 -1.62
CA GLN A 132 2.83 -19.89 -2.27
C GLN A 132 2.60 -21.40 -2.39
N ILE A 133 2.38 -21.87 -3.62
CA ILE A 133 2.14 -23.29 -3.91
C ILE A 133 3.42 -24.01 -4.37
N GLY A 134 4.47 -23.26 -4.66
CA GLY A 134 5.78 -23.80 -5.07
C GLY A 134 6.73 -23.98 -3.89
N PRO A 135 7.84 -24.69 -4.06
CA PRO A 135 8.80 -25.02 -3.01
C PRO A 135 9.77 -23.86 -2.71
N VAL A 136 9.23 -22.68 -2.41
CA VAL A 136 10.01 -21.49 -2.03
C VAL A 136 9.68 -21.09 -0.61
N ARG A 137 10.64 -20.48 0.11
CA ARG A 137 10.41 -20.03 1.50
C ARG A 137 9.64 -18.72 1.57
N SER A 138 9.89 -17.82 0.64
CA SER A 138 9.25 -16.51 0.57
C SER A 138 9.37 -15.93 -0.83
N LEU A 139 8.49 -14.99 -1.16
CA LEU A 139 8.59 -14.15 -2.35
C LEU A 139 9.59 -13.01 -2.12
N ASN A 140 10.09 -12.45 -3.21
CA ASN A 140 10.90 -11.23 -3.16
C ASN A 140 10.11 -10.06 -2.54
N LEU A 141 10.77 -9.26 -1.69
CA LEU A 141 10.15 -8.14 -0.97
C LEU A 141 9.43 -7.15 -1.89
N ALA A 142 10.03 -6.78 -3.00
CA ALA A 142 9.42 -5.84 -3.94
C ALA A 142 8.22 -6.46 -4.69
N GLN A 143 8.24 -7.77 -4.92
CA GLN A 143 7.10 -8.49 -5.49
C GLN A 143 5.93 -8.53 -4.49
N CYS A 144 6.19 -8.82 -3.22
CA CYS A 144 5.17 -8.76 -2.16
C CYS A 144 4.51 -7.37 -2.09
N ALA A 145 5.33 -6.32 -2.06
CA ALA A 145 4.86 -4.95 -2.05
C ALA A 145 3.99 -4.62 -3.28
N ALA A 146 4.39 -5.09 -4.47
CA ALA A 146 3.64 -4.87 -5.70
C ALA A 146 2.28 -5.57 -5.67
N ILE A 147 2.22 -6.85 -5.31
CA ILE A 147 0.99 -7.63 -5.25
C ILE A 147 -0.04 -6.94 -4.35
N VAL A 148 0.36 -6.57 -3.12
CA VAL A 148 -0.55 -5.93 -2.15
C VAL A 148 -0.97 -4.54 -2.60
N THR A 149 -0.07 -3.77 -3.19
CA THR A 149 -0.37 -2.42 -3.69
C THR A 149 -1.38 -2.46 -4.84
N PHE A 150 -1.20 -3.34 -5.81
CA PHE A 150 -2.13 -3.44 -6.94
C PHE A 150 -3.48 -4.03 -6.55
N GLU A 151 -3.53 -4.91 -5.54
CA GLU A 151 -4.80 -5.34 -4.97
C GLU A 151 -5.53 -4.18 -4.28
N ALA A 152 -4.84 -3.37 -3.49
CA ALA A 152 -5.43 -2.18 -2.88
C ALA A 152 -5.98 -1.20 -3.93
N LEU A 153 -5.22 -0.94 -5.01
CA LEU A 153 -5.69 -0.11 -6.13
C LEU A 153 -6.93 -0.68 -6.80
N ARG A 154 -6.98 -2.01 -7.03
CA ARG A 154 -8.15 -2.68 -7.60
C ARG A 154 -9.38 -2.47 -6.72
N GLN A 155 -9.26 -2.68 -5.42
CA GLN A 155 -10.36 -2.50 -4.46
C GLN A 155 -10.84 -1.05 -4.42
N GLN A 156 -9.92 -0.09 -4.33
CA GLN A 156 -10.23 1.34 -4.25
C GLN A 156 -10.90 1.86 -5.53
N SER A 157 -10.43 1.43 -6.71
CA SER A 157 -11.04 1.81 -7.99
C SER A 157 -12.46 1.26 -8.16
N THR A 158 -12.71 0.03 -7.70
CA THR A 158 -14.04 -0.58 -7.75
C THR A 158 -15.04 0.14 -6.84
N LYS A 159 -14.61 0.60 -5.65
CA LYS A 159 -15.45 1.38 -4.74
C LYS A 159 -15.83 2.74 -5.33
N SER A 160 -14.85 3.46 -5.88
CA SER A 160 -15.09 4.76 -6.52
C SER A 160 -16.07 4.67 -7.70
N GLN A 161 -16.02 3.59 -8.48
CA GLN A 161 -16.98 3.36 -9.57
C GLN A 161 -18.38 3.10 -9.04
N LYS A 162 -18.54 2.31 -7.98
CA LYS A 162 -19.85 2.05 -7.37
C LYS A 162 -20.47 3.34 -6.81
N GLU A 163 -19.70 4.17 -6.12
CA GLU A 163 -20.17 5.46 -5.58
C GLU A 163 -20.59 6.41 -6.70
N SER A 164 -19.87 6.47 -7.80
CA SER A 164 -20.22 7.29 -8.96
C SER A 164 -21.50 6.83 -9.67
N HIS A 165 -21.81 5.53 -9.67
CA HIS A 165 -23.05 4.98 -10.23
C HIS A 165 -24.26 5.24 -9.33
N ILE A 166 -24.08 5.18 -8.00
CA ILE A 166 -25.13 5.50 -7.03
C ILE A 166 -25.55 6.97 -7.16
N HIS A 167 -24.58 7.89 -7.29
CA HIS A 167 -24.87 9.32 -7.49
C HIS A 167 -25.59 9.60 -8.81
N LYS A 168 -25.26 8.91 -9.90
CA LYS A 168 -25.95 9.04 -11.18
C LYS A 168 -27.36 8.45 -11.15
N GLY A 169 -27.58 7.37 -10.41
CA GLY A 169 -28.90 6.76 -10.22
C GLY A 169 -29.85 7.63 -9.40
N SER A 170 -29.36 8.35 -8.39
CA SER A 170 -30.16 9.27 -7.57
C SER A 170 -30.64 10.50 -8.35
N LEU A 171 -29.85 10.99 -9.29
CA LEU A 171 -30.23 12.15 -10.13
C LEU A 171 -31.28 11.80 -11.21
N CYS A 172 -31.49 10.52 -11.52
CA CYS A 172 -32.52 10.09 -12.49
C CYS A 172 -33.89 9.89 -11.85
N HIS A 173 -34.02 9.84 -10.52
CA HIS A 173 -35.32 9.62 -9.87
C HIS A 173 -36.09 10.91 -9.60
N ASP A 174 -35.41 12.07 -9.55
CA ASP A 174 -36.05 13.37 -9.29
C ASP A 174 -36.54 14.10 -10.57
N ALA A 175 -36.34 13.51 -11.75
CA ALA A 175 -36.71 14.12 -13.04
C ALA A 175 -38.06 13.66 -13.58
N PHE A 176 -38.86 12.91 -12.81
CA PHE A 176 -40.17 12.39 -13.28
C PHE A 176 -41.33 12.78 -12.33
N LEU A 177 -41.48 14.06 -12.05
CA LEU A 177 -42.71 14.64 -11.58
C LEU A 177 -43.02 15.87 -12.45
N ALA A 178 -43.64 15.62 -13.57
CA ALA A 178 -44.31 16.68 -14.33
C ALA A 178 -45.61 17.08 -13.60
N PRO A 179 -45.89 18.36 -13.38
CA PRO A 179 -47.20 18.77 -12.94
C PRO A 179 -48.17 18.70 -14.13
N SER A 180 -49.11 17.79 -14.05
CA SER A 180 -50.40 17.94 -14.71
C SER A 180 -51.13 19.09 -14.01
N ASP A 181 -51.40 20.18 -14.72
CA ASP A 181 -52.63 20.95 -14.62
C ASP A 181 -52.51 22.29 -15.35
N LEU A 182 -53.07 22.33 -16.51
CA LEU A 182 -53.59 23.57 -17.06
C LEU A 182 -54.93 23.21 -17.72
N SER A 183 -55.99 23.35 -16.96
CA SER A 183 -57.32 23.50 -17.48
C SER A 183 -57.67 24.99 -17.59
N LEU A 184 -58.24 25.34 -18.76
CA LEU A 184 -58.88 26.60 -19.19
C LEU A 184 -57.99 27.64 -19.80
#